data_3b37826b776fe41f1cafc7db739ed57b
#
_entry.id   3b37826b776fe41f1cafc7db739ed57b
#
_cell.length_a   1.000
_cell.length_b   1.000
_cell.length_c   1.000
_cell.angle_alpha   90.00
_cell.angle_beta   90.00
_cell.angle_gamma   90.00
#
_symmetry.space_group_name_H-M   'P 1'
#
loop_
_entity.id
_entity.type
_entity.pdbx_description
1 polymer ?
#
loop_
_entity_poly.entity_id
_entity_poly.type
_entity_poly.pdbx_seq_one_letter_code
_entity_poly.pdbx_strand_id
1 'polypeptide(L)'
;MKYQHIFFDLDGTLTDSADGIVNSVRYALEKQGIVPPAREQLLPFVGPPLLDSFHKYYGMDREQGMQAIKAYREYFTDRGWKENSVYEGIPEVLKQLKDAGAHLYIATSKPEPFAKRIAEHFGLAVYFDRIAGATLDERITGKG
;
A
#
# COMPACT_ATOMS: atom_id res chain seq x y z
N MET A 1 30.98 4.76 -14.14
CA MET A 1 29.56 4.44 -14.08
C MET A 1 28.82 5.52 -13.33
N LYS A 2 27.67 5.93 -13.84
CA LYS A 2 26.86 6.92 -13.17
C LYS A 2 25.93 6.25 -12.18
N TYR A 3 25.77 6.88 -11.03
CA TYR A 3 24.78 6.43 -10.06
C TYR A 3 23.39 6.79 -10.54
N GLN A 4 22.47 5.88 -10.37
CA GLN A 4 21.08 6.11 -10.69
C GLN A 4 20.25 6.05 -9.42
N HIS A 5 19.23 6.89 -9.37
CA HIS A 5 18.24 6.87 -8.29
C HIS A 5 16.94 6.39 -8.89
N ILE A 6 16.47 5.25 -8.41
CA ILE A 6 15.28 4.59 -8.96
C ILE A 6 14.24 4.50 -7.87
N PHE A 7 13.04 4.97 -8.16
CA PHE A 7 11.93 4.96 -7.23
C PHE A 7 10.90 3.93 -7.66
N PHE A 8 10.44 3.16 -6.71
CA PHE A 8 9.42 2.13 -6.93
C PHE A 8 8.20 2.43 -6.08
N ASP A 9 7.03 2.22 -6.66
CA ASP A 9 5.83 2.11 -5.86
C ASP A 9 5.82 0.72 -5.20
N LEU A 10 5.03 0.54 -4.15
CA LEU A 10 4.96 -0.73 -3.44
C LEU A 10 3.80 -1.57 -3.96
N ASP A 11 2.57 -1.10 -3.71
CA ASP A 11 1.37 -1.87 -4.04
C ASP A 11 1.15 -1.90 -5.55
N GLY A 12 1.05 -3.10 -6.11
CA GLY A 12 0.83 -3.26 -7.55
C GLY A 12 2.11 -3.17 -8.38
N THR A 13 3.25 -2.92 -7.75
CA THR A 13 4.55 -2.83 -8.44
C THR A 13 5.54 -3.83 -7.89
N LEU A 14 5.85 -3.75 -6.61
CA LEU A 14 6.75 -4.68 -5.95
C LEU A 14 6.00 -5.86 -5.36
N THR A 15 4.81 -5.61 -4.86
CA THR A 15 3.99 -6.62 -4.21
C THR A 15 2.59 -6.64 -4.78
N ASP A 16 2.01 -7.84 -4.79
CA ASP A 16 0.60 -8.04 -5.09
C ASP A 16 -0.14 -8.06 -3.77
N SER A 17 -0.56 -6.89 -3.33
CA SER A 17 -1.23 -6.69 -2.05
C SER A 17 -2.75 -6.69 -2.19
N ALA A 18 -3.27 -7.08 -3.34
CA ALA A 18 -4.68 -6.95 -3.64
C ALA A 18 -5.57 -7.66 -2.61
N ASP A 19 -5.22 -8.89 -2.23
CA ASP A 19 -6.06 -9.64 -1.30
C ASP A 19 -6.18 -8.94 0.04
N GLY A 20 -5.07 -8.49 0.60
CA GLY A 20 -5.08 -7.81 1.89
C GLY A 20 -5.84 -6.48 1.84
N ILE A 21 -5.65 -5.73 0.77
CA ILE A 21 -6.34 -4.44 0.62
C ILE A 21 -7.84 -4.66 0.41
N VAL A 22 -8.23 -5.57 -0.47
CA VAL A 22 -9.63 -5.85 -0.73
C VAL A 22 -10.33 -6.35 0.54
N ASN A 23 -9.70 -7.26 1.26
CA ASN A 23 -10.29 -7.80 2.50
C ASN A 23 -10.43 -6.72 3.56
N SER A 24 -9.47 -5.81 3.64
CA SER A 24 -9.53 -4.68 4.59
C SER A 24 -10.64 -3.70 4.22
N VAL A 25 -10.81 -3.43 2.92
CA VAL A 25 -11.91 -2.57 2.45
C VAL A 25 -13.26 -3.22 2.73
N ARG A 26 -13.38 -4.52 2.48
CA ARG A 26 -14.61 -5.25 2.80
C ARG A 26 -14.97 -5.12 4.28
N TYR A 27 -14.00 -5.31 5.12
CA TYR A 27 -14.19 -5.16 6.57
C TYR A 27 -14.68 -3.75 6.90
N ALA A 28 -14.04 -2.73 6.31
CA ALA A 28 -14.42 -1.34 6.55
C ALA A 28 -15.83 -1.04 6.08
N LEU A 29 -16.22 -1.54 4.91
CA LEU A 29 -17.57 -1.33 4.38
C LEU A 29 -18.61 -2.00 5.27
N GLU A 30 -18.35 -3.21 5.72
CA GLU A 30 -19.26 -3.91 6.62
C GLU A 30 -19.47 -3.15 7.92
N LYS A 31 -18.41 -2.57 8.46
CA LYS A 31 -18.50 -1.74 9.67
C LYS A 31 -19.35 -0.50 9.45
N GLN A 32 -19.39 -0.01 8.21
CA GLN A 32 -20.22 1.16 7.85
C GLN A 32 -21.64 0.76 7.47
N GLY A 33 -21.98 -0.52 7.55
CA GLY A 33 -23.31 -1.00 7.16
C GLY A 33 -23.50 -1.12 5.66
N ILE A 34 -22.43 -1.14 4.89
CA ILE A 34 -22.48 -1.26 3.44
C ILE A 34 -22.18 -2.70 3.07
N VAL A 35 -23.01 -3.29 2.21
CA VAL A 35 -22.78 -4.63 1.69
C VAL A 35 -21.60 -4.57 0.71
N PRO A 36 -20.50 -5.32 0.95
CA PRO A 36 -19.36 -5.24 0.06
C PRO A 36 -19.68 -5.81 -1.32
N PRO A 37 -19.21 -5.16 -2.39
CA PRO A 37 -19.39 -5.68 -3.74
C PRO A 37 -18.39 -6.80 -4.04
N ALA A 38 -18.41 -7.27 -5.29
CA ALA A 38 -17.46 -8.27 -5.75
C ALA A 38 -16.02 -7.73 -5.69
N ARG A 39 -15.07 -8.65 -5.62
CA ARG A 39 -13.64 -8.33 -5.52
C ARG A 39 -13.19 -7.36 -6.61
N GLU A 40 -13.63 -7.57 -7.85
CA GLU A 40 -13.23 -6.75 -8.99
C GLU A 40 -13.57 -5.28 -8.80
N GLN A 41 -14.65 -5.00 -8.10
CA GLN A 41 -15.08 -3.62 -7.85
C GLN A 41 -14.25 -2.93 -6.76
N LEU A 42 -13.53 -3.72 -5.97
CA LEU A 42 -12.68 -3.18 -4.91
C LEU A 42 -11.22 -3.10 -5.31
N LEU A 43 -10.82 -3.73 -6.42
CA LEU A 43 -9.44 -3.67 -6.89
C LEU A 43 -8.93 -2.24 -7.11
N PRO A 44 -9.74 -1.27 -7.55
CA PRO A 44 -9.26 0.10 -7.69
C PRO A 44 -8.75 0.76 -6.40
N PHE A 45 -9.02 0.16 -5.24
CA PHE A 45 -8.47 0.66 -3.98
C PHE A 45 -6.97 0.38 -3.83
N VAL A 46 -6.41 -0.49 -4.67
CA VAL A 46 -4.99 -0.83 -4.60
C VAL A 46 -4.18 0.31 -5.21
N GLY A 47 -3.36 0.96 -4.40
CA GLY A 47 -2.45 2.02 -4.81
C GLY A 47 -2.87 3.42 -4.38
N PRO A 48 -4.02 3.95 -4.80
CA PRO A 48 -4.41 5.32 -4.44
C PRO A 48 -4.64 5.49 -2.93
N PRO A 49 -4.58 6.74 -2.41
CA PRO A 49 -4.91 6.99 -1.01
C PRO A 49 -6.33 6.56 -0.68
N LEU A 50 -6.49 5.93 0.47
CA LEU A 50 -7.79 5.37 0.87
C LEU A 50 -8.88 6.42 1.00
N LEU A 51 -8.53 7.59 1.56
CA LEU A 51 -9.53 8.65 1.75
C LEU A 51 -10.13 9.08 0.41
N ASP A 52 -9.26 9.23 -0.59
CA ASP A 52 -9.71 9.60 -1.93
C ASP A 52 -10.61 8.53 -2.54
N SER A 53 -10.26 7.26 -2.36
CA SER A 53 -11.02 6.16 -2.92
C SER A 53 -12.38 6.00 -2.25
N PHE A 54 -12.45 6.12 -0.93
CA PHE A 54 -13.73 6.07 -0.24
C PHE A 54 -14.64 7.21 -0.66
N HIS A 55 -14.07 8.39 -0.88
CA HIS A 55 -14.85 9.52 -1.40
C HIS A 55 -15.33 9.26 -2.83
N LYS A 56 -14.42 8.83 -3.69
CA LYS A 56 -14.71 8.66 -5.12
C LYS A 56 -15.76 7.59 -5.37
N TYR A 57 -15.64 6.46 -4.70
CA TYR A 57 -16.48 5.30 -5.01
C TYR A 57 -17.71 5.18 -4.12
N TYR A 58 -17.69 5.78 -2.95
CA TYR A 58 -18.80 5.66 -1.98
C TYR A 58 -19.36 6.99 -1.52
N GLY A 59 -18.85 8.09 -2.05
CA GLY A 59 -19.37 9.42 -1.70
C GLY A 59 -19.16 9.81 -0.25
N MET A 60 -18.20 9.19 0.43
CA MET A 60 -17.94 9.49 1.83
C MET A 60 -17.31 10.85 1.98
N ASP A 61 -17.80 11.65 2.94
CA ASP A 61 -17.12 12.87 3.30
C ASP A 61 -15.86 12.52 4.11
N ARG A 62 -15.10 13.54 4.50
CA ARG A 62 -13.85 13.31 5.21
C ARG A 62 -14.05 12.53 6.51
N GLU A 63 -15.07 12.89 7.28
CA GLU A 63 -15.32 12.22 8.56
C GLU A 63 -15.69 10.75 8.35
N GLN A 64 -16.57 10.47 7.42
CA GLN A 64 -16.95 9.09 7.09
C GLN A 64 -15.77 8.31 6.56
N GLY A 65 -14.99 8.93 5.69
CA GLY A 65 -13.79 8.30 5.14
C GLY A 65 -12.77 7.97 6.20
N MET A 66 -12.58 8.86 7.17
CA MET A 66 -11.64 8.60 8.26
C MET A 66 -12.13 7.45 9.15
N GLN A 67 -13.43 7.35 9.38
CA GLN A 67 -13.98 6.21 10.12
C GLN A 67 -13.80 4.90 9.35
N ALA A 68 -13.99 4.93 8.04
CA ALA A 68 -13.75 3.77 7.20
C ALA A 68 -12.28 3.35 7.24
N ILE A 69 -11.38 4.32 7.19
CA ILE A 69 -9.94 4.03 7.28
C ILE A 69 -9.58 3.43 8.63
N LYS A 70 -10.19 3.91 9.71
CA LYS A 70 -9.95 3.33 11.03
C LYS A 70 -10.35 1.86 11.05
N ALA A 71 -11.52 1.54 10.50
CA ALA A 71 -11.96 0.14 10.41
C ALA A 71 -11.05 -0.68 9.49
N TYR A 72 -10.64 -0.10 8.36
CA TYR A 72 -9.68 -0.72 7.45
C TYR A 72 -8.41 -1.12 8.20
N ARG A 73 -7.88 -0.22 9.02
CA ARG A 73 -6.64 -0.47 9.74
C ARG A 73 -6.79 -1.52 10.82
N GLU A 74 -7.97 -1.71 11.38
CA GLU A 74 -8.22 -2.80 12.32
C GLU A 74 -7.92 -4.15 11.68
N TYR A 75 -8.40 -4.35 10.46
CA TYR A 75 -8.14 -5.58 9.73
C TYR A 75 -6.72 -5.61 9.17
N PHE A 76 -6.30 -4.52 8.55
CA PHE A 76 -5.01 -4.48 7.85
C PHE A 76 -3.85 -4.68 8.81
N THR A 77 -3.89 -4.05 9.97
CA THR A 77 -2.80 -4.14 10.94
C THR A 77 -2.65 -5.55 11.48
N ASP A 78 -3.77 -6.26 11.64
CA ASP A 78 -3.77 -7.62 12.19
C ASP A 78 -3.51 -8.67 11.11
N ARG A 79 -4.16 -8.55 9.95
CA ARG A 79 -4.17 -9.60 8.93
C ARG A 79 -3.79 -9.13 7.54
N GLY A 80 -4.37 -8.02 7.10
CA GLY A 80 -4.31 -7.63 5.69
C GLY A 80 -2.90 -7.36 5.20
N TRP A 81 -2.04 -6.84 6.04
CA TRP A 81 -0.68 -6.49 5.64
C TRP A 81 0.12 -7.70 5.15
N LYS A 82 -0.19 -8.87 5.64
CA LYS A 82 0.51 -10.09 5.25
C LYS A 82 -0.28 -10.95 4.26
N GLU A 83 -1.50 -10.58 3.92
CA GLU A 83 -2.24 -11.17 2.81
C GLU A 83 -1.73 -10.57 1.50
N ASN A 84 -0.50 -10.94 1.15
CA ASN A 84 0.32 -10.20 0.22
C ASN A 84 1.37 -11.15 -0.35
N SER A 85 1.93 -10.83 -1.50
CA SER A 85 3.02 -11.61 -2.09
C SER A 85 3.90 -10.69 -2.93
N VAL A 86 5.15 -11.11 -3.11
CA VAL A 86 6.09 -10.39 -3.97
C VAL A 86 5.92 -10.92 -5.40
N TYR A 87 5.84 -10.01 -6.37
CA TYR A 87 5.77 -10.44 -7.77
C TYR A 87 7.03 -11.22 -8.13
N GLU A 88 6.83 -12.23 -8.99
CA GLU A 88 7.92 -13.07 -9.44
C GLU A 88 9.00 -12.23 -10.12
N GLY A 89 10.26 -12.53 -9.81
CA GLY A 89 11.40 -11.84 -10.42
C GLY A 89 11.81 -10.54 -9.75
N ILE A 90 11.02 -10.01 -8.80
CA ILE A 90 11.34 -8.75 -8.17
C ILE A 90 12.66 -8.80 -7.37
N PRO A 91 12.89 -9.79 -6.49
CA PRO A 91 14.15 -9.80 -5.74
C PRO A 91 15.38 -9.87 -6.65
N GLU A 92 15.29 -10.63 -7.74
CA GLU A 92 16.39 -10.74 -8.69
C GLU A 92 16.69 -9.43 -9.39
N VAL A 93 15.63 -8.71 -9.81
CA VAL A 93 15.79 -7.40 -10.45
C VAL A 93 16.40 -6.40 -9.48
N LEU A 94 15.92 -6.36 -8.24
CA LEU A 94 16.45 -5.43 -7.25
C LEU A 94 17.92 -5.71 -6.97
N LYS A 95 18.28 -6.97 -6.86
CA LYS A 95 19.68 -7.34 -6.65
C LYS A 95 20.56 -6.90 -7.82
N GLN A 96 20.10 -7.13 -9.05
CA GLN A 96 20.85 -6.71 -10.24
C GLN A 96 21.06 -5.21 -10.27
N LEU A 97 20.04 -4.43 -9.92
CA LEU A 97 20.15 -2.98 -9.91
C LEU A 97 21.12 -2.51 -8.83
N LYS A 98 21.09 -3.11 -7.64
CA LYS A 98 22.03 -2.77 -6.58
C LYS A 98 23.46 -3.14 -6.98
N ASP A 99 23.65 -4.30 -7.56
CA ASP A 99 24.98 -4.74 -8.00
C ASP A 99 25.53 -3.81 -9.09
N ALA A 100 24.66 -3.19 -9.86
CA ALA A 100 25.05 -2.19 -10.87
C ALA A 100 25.29 -0.79 -10.30
N GLY A 101 25.16 -0.62 -8.99
CA GLY A 101 25.45 0.65 -8.32
C GLY A 101 24.26 1.59 -8.19
N ALA A 102 23.04 1.13 -8.47
CA ALA A 102 21.87 1.98 -8.35
C ALA A 102 21.47 2.17 -6.89
N HIS A 103 20.90 3.35 -6.61
CA HIS A 103 20.27 3.64 -5.33
C HIS A 103 18.77 3.44 -5.48
N LEU A 104 18.19 2.61 -4.65
CA LEU A 104 16.78 2.23 -4.78
C LEU A 104 15.95 2.79 -3.64
N TYR A 105 14.76 3.26 -3.97
CA TYR A 105 13.85 3.88 -3.01
C TYR A 105 12.45 3.37 -3.23
N ILE A 106 11.69 3.20 -2.14
CA ILE A 106 10.26 3.01 -2.22
C ILE A 106 9.59 4.34 -1.91
N ALA A 107 8.65 4.75 -2.78
CA ALA A 107 7.81 5.93 -2.55
C ALA A 107 6.37 5.48 -2.76
N THR A 108 5.57 5.49 -1.71
CA THR A 108 4.22 4.91 -1.73
C THR A 108 3.23 5.79 -0.99
N SER A 109 1.96 5.74 -1.42
CA SER A 109 0.88 6.40 -0.68
C SER A 109 0.47 5.62 0.57
N LYS A 110 0.94 4.39 0.71
CA LYS A 110 0.70 3.60 1.93
C LYS A 110 1.40 4.26 3.12
N PRO A 111 0.81 4.22 4.34
CA PRO A 111 1.51 4.76 5.52
C PRO A 111 2.88 4.11 5.70
N GLU A 112 3.87 4.95 6.01
CA GLU A 112 5.27 4.50 6.03
C GLU A 112 5.54 3.33 6.97
N PRO A 113 4.97 3.28 8.19
CA PRO A 113 5.21 2.11 9.06
C PRO A 113 4.76 0.79 8.43
N PHE A 114 3.64 0.80 7.69
CA PHE A 114 3.18 -0.40 7.00
C PHE A 114 4.09 -0.75 5.83
N ALA A 115 4.53 0.26 5.07
CA ALA A 115 5.44 0.01 3.94
C ALA A 115 6.74 -0.63 4.42
N LYS A 116 7.31 -0.12 5.51
CA LYS A 116 8.53 -0.68 6.09
C LYS A 116 8.31 -2.11 6.58
N ARG A 117 7.20 -2.35 7.26
CA ARG A 117 6.87 -3.67 7.80
C ARG A 117 6.73 -4.70 6.68
N ILE A 118 6.07 -4.33 5.59
CA ILE A 118 5.90 -5.21 4.45
C ILE A 118 7.25 -5.49 3.78
N ALA A 119 8.04 -4.46 3.55
CA ALA A 119 9.35 -4.64 2.92
C ALA A 119 10.26 -5.54 3.76
N GLU A 120 10.24 -5.37 5.07
CA GLU A 120 11.04 -6.21 5.97
C GLU A 120 10.54 -7.65 5.98
N HIS A 121 9.23 -7.83 6.01
CA HIS A 121 8.63 -9.17 6.05
C HIS A 121 9.01 -10.00 4.83
N PHE A 122 9.04 -9.37 3.66
CA PHE A 122 9.37 -10.07 2.41
C PHE A 122 10.86 -10.03 2.06
N GLY A 123 11.70 -9.50 2.96
CA GLY A 123 13.13 -9.46 2.71
C GLY A 123 13.55 -8.46 1.65
N LEU A 124 12.73 -7.49 1.33
CA LEU A 124 13.03 -6.49 0.31
C LEU A 124 13.75 -5.27 0.86
N ALA A 125 13.62 -5.02 2.17
CA ALA A 125 14.16 -3.80 2.78
C ALA A 125 15.67 -3.65 2.56
N VAL A 126 16.38 -4.75 2.46
CA VAL A 126 17.85 -4.73 2.28
C VAL A 126 18.27 -4.09 0.96
N TYR A 127 17.38 -4.03 -0.03
CA TYR A 127 17.69 -3.47 -1.34
C TYR A 127 17.45 -1.97 -1.43
N PHE A 128 16.75 -1.39 -0.46
CA PHE A 128 16.33 0.01 -0.55
C PHE A 128 17.12 0.90 0.39
N ASP A 129 17.59 2.02 -0.15
CA ASP A 129 18.30 3.02 0.65
C ASP A 129 17.33 3.80 1.52
N ARG A 130 16.08 3.93 1.08
CA ARG A 130 15.04 4.61 1.84
C ARG A 130 13.67 4.08 1.45
N ILE A 131 12.80 4.00 2.44
CA ILE A 131 11.39 3.65 2.25
C ILE A 131 10.57 4.82 2.77
N ALA A 132 9.89 5.52 1.86
CA ALA A 132 9.09 6.69 2.18
C ALA A 132 7.63 6.40 1.90
N GLY A 133 6.78 6.72 2.86
CA GLY A 133 5.34 6.54 2.72
C GLY A 133 4.59 7.71 3.33
N ALA A 134 3.25 7.63 3.28
CA ALA A 134 2.40 8.63 3.89
C ALA A 134 2.48 8.55 5.40
N THR A 135 2.06 9.62 6.08
CA THR A 135 1.91 9.57 7.53
C THR A 135 0.65 8.77 7.86
N LEU A 136 0.54 8.34 9.12
CA LEU A 136 -0.69 7.69 9.57
C LEU A 136 -1.86 8.66 9.62
N ASP A 137 -1.58 9.95 9.59
CA ASP A 137 -2.58 11.01 9.53
C ASP A 137 -2.93 11.25 8.07
N GLU A 138 -4.06 10.74 7.65
CA GLU A 138 -4.47 10.78 6.25
C GLU A 138 -4.68 12.19 5.69
N ARG A 139 -4.64 13.21 6.54
CA ARG A 139 -4.75 14.60 6.07
C ARG A 139 -3.69 14.93 5.03
N ILE A 140 -2.54 14.32 5.11
CA ILE A 140 -1.42 14.67 4.24
C ILE A 140 -1.41 13.82 2.99
N THR A 141 -2.00 12.65 3.03
CA THR A 141 -1.96 11.69 1.92
C THR A 141 -2.54 12.28 0.64
N GLY A 142 -3.67 12.96 0.73
CA GLY A 142 -4.30 13.54 -0.45
C GLY A 142 -3.54 14.67 -1.09
N LYS A 143 -2.49 15.13 -0.47
CA LYS A 143 -1.68 16.20 -1.04
C LYS A 143 -0.56 15.68 -1.92
N GLY A 144 -0.41 14.40 -1.89
CA GLY A 144 0.60 13.77 -2.71
C GLY A 144 1.99 13.92 -2.20
#